data_13b72e51072fd0f7314997d2f85e600b
#
_entry.id   13b72e51072fd0f7314997d2f85e600b
#
_cell.length_a   1.000
_cell.length_b   1.000
_cell.length_c   1.000
_cell.angle_alpha   90.00
_cell.angle_beta   90.00
_cell.angle_gamma   90.00
#
_symmetry.space_group_name_H-M   'P 1'
#
loop_
_entity.id
_entity.type
_entity.pdbx_description
1 polymer ?
#
loop_
_entity_poly.entity_id
_entity_poly.type
_entity_poly.pdbx_seq_one_letter_code
_entity_poly.pdbx_strand_id
1 'polypeptide(L)'
;MKYYIIAGEASGDLHGSYLVKHLMKIDANAKIRAWGGDLMEAQGASLAMHYKEIAVMGFIDVLKKLPQIFKNISFCKKDLLEFKPDAVIFIDFSGFNLRIAPWAKENGFATHYYIAPQVWASRPKRVEKIKSSVDHLYVTLPFEPDFYKKHHYSPTFVG
;
A
#
# COMPACT_ATOMS: atom_id res chain seq x y z
N MET A 1 -14.48 -11.29 -2.70
CA MET A 1 -13.00 -11.34 -2.70
C MET A 1 -12.44 -10.87 -1.35
N LYS A 2 -11.15 -11.19 -1.08
CA LYS A 2 -10.42 -10.70 0.09
C LYS A 2 -9.39 -9.66 -0.34
N TYR A 3 -9.41 -8.49 0.26
CA TYR A 3 -8.49 -7.39 -0.04
C TYR A 3 -7.68 -7.04 1.21
N TYR A 4 -6.38 -6.84 1.04
CA TYR A 4 -5.51 -6.34 2.09
C TYR A 4 -4.95 -4.98 1.69
N ILE A 5 -5.27 -3.92 2.43
CA ILE A 5 -4.91 -2.54 2.09
C ILE A 5 -3.88 -2.03 3.08
N ILE A 6 -2.80 -1.40 2.60
CA ILE A 6 -1.75 -0.85 3.46
C ILE A 6 -1.58 0.64 3.20
N ALA A 7 -2.03 1.44 4.17
CA ALA A 7 -1.85 2.88 4.25
C ALA A 7 -1.24 3.25 5.62
N GLY A 8 -0.24 4.12 5.63
CA GLY A 8 0.56 4.41 6.83
C GLY A 8 0.33 5.78 7.45
N GLU A 9 -0.62 6.57 6.94
CA GLU A 9 -0.87 7.94 7.39
C GLU A 9 -2.30 8.39 7.09
N ALA A 10 -2.70 9.54 7.65
CA ALA A 10 -4.07 10.06 7.56
C ALA A 10 -4.56 10.28 6.11
N SER A 11 -3.69 10.75 5.21
CA SER A 11 -4.01 10.90 3.78
C SER A 11 -4.31 9.56 3.12
N GLY A 12 -3.51 8.54 3.45
CA GLY A 12 -3.71 7.18 2.97
C GLY A 12 -5.00 6.55 3.51
N ASP A 13 -5.38 6.82 4.77
CA ASP A 13 -6.64 6.40 5.36
C ASP A 13 -7.84 7.03 4.63
N LEU A 14 -7.76 8.33 4.31
CA LEU A 14 -8.80 9.04 3.55
C LEU A 14 -8.99 8.41 2.16
N HIS A 15 -7.93 8.26 1.39
CA HIS A 15 -8.00 7.64 0.05
C HIS A 15 -8.43 6.18 0.13
N GLY A 16 -7.92 5.45 1.11
CA GLY A 16 -8.30 4.06 1.38
C GLY A 16 -9.78 3.92 1.73
N SER A 17 -10.36 4.86 2.45
CA SER A 17 -11.78 4.83 2.81
C SER A 17 -12.69 4.90 1.59
N TYR A 18 -12.37 5.76 0.61
CA TYR A 18 -13.10 5.80 -0.66
C TYR A 18 -12.96 4.49 -1.44
N LEU A 19 -11.75 3.93 -1.46
CA LEU A 19 -11.51 2.64 -2.11
C LEU A 19 -12.32 1.52 -1.45
N VAL A 20 -12.30 1.41 -0.11
CA VAL A 20 -13.10 0.44 0.66
C VAL A 20 -14.57 0.58 0.34
N LYS A 21 -15.11 1.80 0.40
CA LYS A 21 -16.51 2.10 0.07
C LYS A 21 -16.91 1.58 -1.31
N HIS A 22 -16.05 1.79 -2.32
CA HIS A 22 -16.35 1.36 -3.70
C HIS A 22 -16.18 -0.14 -3.88
N LEU A 23 -15.18 -0.76 -3.26
CA LEU A 23 -15.02 -2.22 -3.28
C LEU A 23 -16.22 -2.93 -2.64
N MET A 24 -16.71 -2.45 -1.49
CA MET A 24 -17.90 -3.00 -0.84
C MET A 24 -19.17 -2.83 -1.67
N LYS A 25 -19.24 -1.78 -2.50
CA LYS A 25 -20.36 -1.57 -3.44
C LYS A 25 -20.36 -2.58 -4.59
N ILE A 26 -19.16 -2.90 -5.12
CA ILE A 26 -19.00 -3.78 -6.29
C ILE A 26 -19.04 -5.26 -5.87
N ASP A 27 -18.46 -5.57 -4.73
CA ASP A 27 -18.41 -6.91 -4.14
C ASP A 27 -19.01 -6.89 -2.73
N ALA A 28 -20.31 -7.15 -2.63
CA ALA A 28 -21.03 -7.16 -1.34
C ALA A 28 -20.50 -8.21 -0.34
N ASN A 29 -19.73 -9.21 -0.81
CA ASN A 29 -19.07 -10.21 0.01
C ASN A 29 -17.57 -9.93 0.22
N ALA A 30 -17.10 -8.73 -0.12
CA ALA A 30 -15.71 -8.35 0.09
C ALA A 30 -15.34 -8.45 1.58
N LYS A 31 -14.17 -9.06 1.84
CA LYS A 31 -13.55 -9.05 3.16
C LYS A 31 -12.31 -8.18 3.04
N ILE A 32 -12.31 -7.05 3.75
CA ILE A 32 -11.24 -6.07 3.67
C ILE A 32 -10.52 -6.00 5.02
N ARG A 33 -9.22 -6.26 5.00
CA ARG A 33 -8.32 -6.08 6.14
C ARG A 33 -7.35 -4.96 5.83
N ALA A 34 -7.09 -4.07 6.78
CA ALA A 34 -6.34 -2.86 6.49
C ALA A 34 -5.34 -2.46 7.57
N TRP A 35 -4.23 -1.92 7.13
CA TRP A 35 -3.45 -0.92 7.85
C TRP A 35 -4.01 0.44 7.42
N GLY A 36 -4.61 1.18 8.34
CA GLY A 36 -5.33 2.40 8.03
C GLY A 36 -5.80 3.09 9.30
N GLY A 37 -6.97 3.67 9.27
CA GLY A 37 -7.54 4.37 10.42
C GLY A 37 -9.05 4.33 10.46
N ASP A 38 -9.59 5.26 11.25
CA ASP A 38 -11.02 5.35 11.57
C ASP A 38 -11.90 5.49 10.32
N LEU A 39 -11.38 6.12 9.24
CA LEU A 39 -12.17 6.34 8.02
C LEU A 39 -12.33 5.04 7.21
N MET A 40 -11.29 4.22 7.09
CA MET A 40 -11.40 2.92 6.42
C MET A 40 -12.25 1.95 7.24
N GLU A 41 -12.12 1.96 8.57
CA GLU A 41 -12.92 1.14 9.47
C GLU A 41 -14.40 1.49 9.36
N ALA A 42 -14.75 2.78 9.31
CA ALA A 42 -16.13 3.27 9.12
C ALA A 42 -16.77 2.81 7.79
N GLN A 43 -15.96 2.46 6.78
CA GLN A 43 -16.44 1.92 5.51
C GLN A 43 -16.48 0.38 5.47
N GLY A 44 -16.17 -0.30 6.59
CA GLY A 44 -16.29 -1.75 6.72
C GLY A 44 -14.98 -2.54 6.63
N ALA A 45 -13.82 -1.89 6.61
CA ALA A 45 -12.54 -2.58 6.73
C ALA A 45 -12.29 -3.01 8.18
N SER A 46 -11.71 -4.21 8.37
CA SER A 46 -11.18 -4.63 9.68
C SER A 46 -9.73 -4.17 9.80
N LEU A 47 -9.40 -3.41 10.84
CA LEU A 47 -8.03 -2.93 11.02
C LEU A 47 -7.11 -4.03 11.56
N ALA A 48 -5.96 -4.20 10.91
CA ALA A 48 -4.83 -4.98 11.39
C ALA A 48 -3.88 -4.10 12.21
N MET A 49 -3.76 -2.82 11.82
CA MET A 49 -2.90 -1.83 12.46
C MET A 49 -3.48 -0.44 12.20
N HIS A 50 -3.58 0.39 13.24
CA HIS A 50 -3.98 1.79 13.08
C HIS A 50 -2.75 2.65 12.75
N TYR A 51 -2.87 3.57 11.75
CA TYR A 51 -1.74 4.40 11.32
C TYR A 51 -1.17 5.29 12.46
N LYS A 52 -1.98 5.68 13.44
CA LYS A 52 -1.52 6.43 14.62
C LYS A 52 -0.50 5.64 15.44
N GLU A 53 -0.61 4.33 15.52
CA GLU A 53 0.36 3.46 16.20
C GLU A 53 1.72 3.46 15.47
N ILE A 54 1.69 3.57 14.13
CA ILE A 54 2.89 3.71 13.31
C ILE A 54 3.52 5.09 13.49
N ALA A 55 2.70 6.15 13.53
CA ALA A 55 3.11 7.55 13.60
C ALA A 55 3.70 7.95 14.97
N VAL A 56 3.12 7.47 16.07
CA VAL A 56 3.63 7.72 17.44
C VAL A 56 5.07 7.25 17.60
N MET A 57 5.46 6.25 16.85
CA MET A 57 6.84 5.77 16.76
C MET A 57 7.73 6.65 15.87
N GLY A 58 7.16 7.68 15.21
CA GLY A 58 7.82 8.48 14.15
C GLY A 58 8.70 9.64 14.60
N PHE A 59 8.55 10.16 15.79
CA PHE A 59 9.18 11.43 16.20
C PHE A 59 10.50 11.30 17.00
N ILE A 60 10.90 10.10 17.41
CA ILE A 60 12.11 9.88 18.20
C ILE A 60 13.15 9.13 17.33
N ASP A 61 14.34 9.69 17.15
CA ASP A 61 15.55 9.17 16.48
C ASP A 61 15.41 7.98 15.50
N VAL A 62 15.74 8.20 14.23
CA VAL A 62 15.65 7.20 13.13
C VAL A 62 16.41 5.91 13.44
N LEU A 63 17.52 5.96 14.16
CA LEU A 63 18.32 4.78 14.53
C LEU A 63 17.64 3.90 15.58
N LYS A 64 16.85 4.47 16.49
CA LYS A 64 16.08 3.73 17.50
C LYS A 64 14.83 3.04 16.90
N LYS A 65 14.44 3.41 15.67
CA LYS A 65 13.22 2.94 14.99
C LYS A 65 13.40 1.68 14.14
N LEU A 66 14.61 1.35 13.77
CA LEU A 66 14.86 0.17 12.92
C LEU A 66 14.25 -1.12 13.49
N PRO A 67 14.38 -1.46 14.78
CA PRO A 67 13.77 -2.66 15.33
C PRO A 67 12.25 -2.69 15.19
N GLN A 68 11.59 -1.52 15.36
CA GLN A 68 10.14 -1.44 15.24
C GLN A 68 9.66 -1.58 13.79
N ILE A 69 10.39 -1.00 12.84
CA ILE A 69 10.09 -1.19 11.41
C ILE A 69 10.16 -2.67 11.04
N PHE A 70 11.17 -3.40 11.53
CA PHE A 70 11.29 -4.84 11.29
C PHE A 70 10.18 -5.64 11.95
N LYS A 71 9.79 -5.29 13.19
CA LYS A 71 8.63 -5.91 13.86
C LYS A 71 7.35 -5.69 13.07
N ASN A 72 7.11 -4.47 12.59
CA ASN A 72 5.93 -4.14 11.78
C ASN A 72 5.93 -4.90 10.44
N ILE A 73 7.09 -5.03 9.78
CA ILE A 73 7.24 -5.83 8.57
C ILE A 73 6.91 -7.30 8.85
N SER A 74 7.46 -7.86 9.92
CA SER A 74 7.21 -9.25 10.30
C SER A 74 5.74 -9.49 10.65
N PHE A 75 5.12 -8.58 11.38
CA PHE A 75 3.70 -8.64 11.70
C PHE A 75 2.84 -8.57 10.43
N CYS A 76 3.12 -7.62 9.53
CA CYS A 76 2.39 -7.47 8.27
C CYS A 76 2.47 -8.74 7.41
N LYS A 77 3.66 -9.31 7.28
CA LYS A 77 3.87 -10.57 6.52
C LYS A 77 3.09 -11.73 7.12
N LYS A 78 3.14 -11.90 8.44
CA LYS A 78 2.39 -12.95 9.15
C LYS A 78 0.89 -12.77 8.94
N ASP A 79 0.37 -11.56 9.11
CA ASP A 79 -1.05 -11.25 8.96
C ASP A 79 -1.53 -11.47 7.51
N LEU A 80 -0.72 -11.14 6.50
CA LEU A 80 -0.99 -11.44 5.09
C LEU A 80 -1.11 -12.95 4.83
N LEU A 81 -0.19 -13.76 5.39
CA LEU A 81 -0.23 -15.22 5.24
C LEU A 81 -1.44 -15.86 5.94
N GLU A 82 -1.87 -15.32 7.07
CA GLU A 82 -3.05 -15.78 7.81
C GLU A 82 -4.35 -15.36 7.11
N PHE A 83 -4.44 -14.12 6.66
CA PHE A 83 -5.63 -13.59 6.00
C PHE A 83 -5.81 -14.14 4.59
N LYS A 84 -4.72 -14.40 3.86
CA LYS A 84 -4.70 -14.92 2.48
C LYS A 84 -5.57 -14.08 1.54
N PRO A 85 -5.20 -12.81 1.30
CA PRO A 85 -5.95 -11.96 0.39
C PRO A 85 -5.80 -12.40 -1.07
N ASP A 86 -6.81 -12.11 -1.88
CA ASP A 86 -6.74 -12.23 -3.34
C ASP A 86 -5.92 -11.09 -3.95
N ALA A 87 -5.94 -9.90 -3.32
CA ALA A 87 -5.17 -8.74 -3.75
C ALA A 87 -4.61 -7.96 -2.54
N VAL A 88 -3.36 -7.50 -2.68
CA VAL A 88 -2.69 -6.58 -1.75
C VAL A 88 -2.60 -5.21 -2.40
N ILE A 89 -3.17 -4.20 -1.76
CA ILE A 89 -3.24 -2.84 -2.28
C ILE A 89 -2.40 -1.92 -1.39
N PHE A 90 -1.34 -1.38 -1.95
CA PHE A 90 -0.47 -0.40 -1.32
C PHE A 90 -0.98 1.01 -1.62
N ILE A 91 -1.10 1.87 -0.61
CA ILE A 91 -1.46 3.28 -0.78
C ILE A 91 -0.31 4.12 -0.23
N ASP A 92 0.33 4.94 -1.10
CA ASP A 92 1.48 5.77 -0.73
C ASP A 92 2.48 5.04 0.19
N PHE A 93 2.86 5.61 1.33
CA PHE A 93 3.69 4.99 2.40
C PHE A 93 4.91 4.20 1.87
N SER A 94 5.63 4.80 0.93
CA SER A 94 6.63 4.15 0.08
C SER A 94 7.79 3.49 0.86
N GLY A 95 8.16 4.07 2.00
CA GLY A 95 9.23 3.55 2.86
C GLY A 95 8.96 2.15 3.40
N PHE A 96 7.70 1.84 3.68
CA PHE A 96 7.23 0.54 4.17
C PHE A 96 6.74 -0.34 3.02
N ASN A 97 5.85 0.18 2.18
CA ASN A 97 5.19 -0.57 1.13
C ASN A 97 6.18 -1.20 0.14
N LEU A 98 7.24 -0.48 -0.26
CA LEU A 98 8.28 -1.03 -1.13
C LEU A 98 9.19 -2.08 -0.45
N ARG A 99 9.05 -2.34 0.85
CA ARG A 99 9.71 -3.46 1.52
C ARG A 99 8.80 -4.69 1.58
N ILE A 100 7.48 -4.50 1.58
CA ILE A 100 6.49 -5.58 1.55
C ILE A 100 6.21 -6.07 0.14
N ALA A 101 6.12 -5.17 -0.85
CA ALA A 101 5.68 -5.50 -2.21
C ALA A 101 6.48 -6.62 -2.89
N PRO A 102 7.83 -6.66 -2.88
CA PRO A 102 8.57 -7.76 -3.47
C PRO A 102 8.22 -9.10 -2.84
N TRP A 103 8.19 -9.13 -1.51
CA TRP A 103 7.85 -10.33 -0.77
C TRP A 103 6.40 -10.79 -1.03
N ALA A 104 5.46 -9.86 -1.10
CA ALA A 104 4.06 -10.19 -1.40
C ALA A 104 3.95 -10.84 -2.78
N LYS A 105 4.62 -10.28 -3.78
CA LYS A 105 4.66 -10.85 -5.13
C LYS A 105 5.31 -12.22 -5.18
N GLU A 106 6.45 -12.40 -4.51
CA GLU A 106 7.15 -13.70 -4.40
C GLU A 106 6.28 -14.78 -3.73
N ASN A 107 5.36 -14.39 -2.84
CA ASN A 107 4.41 -15.30 -2.20
C ASN A 107 3.09 -15.46 -2.99
N GLY A 108 3.03 -14.98 -4.22
CA GLY A 108 1.91 -15.20 -5.15
C GLY A 108 0.69 -14.30 -4.94
N PHE A 109 0.80 -13.24 -4.13
CA PHE A 109 -0.27 -12.26 -3.99
C PHE A 109 -0.29 -11.32 -5.20
N ALA A 110 -1.48 -11.03 -5.75
CA ALA A 110 -1.66 -9.96 -6.72
C ALA A 110 -1.37 -8.60 -6.06
N THR A 111 -0.43 -7.84 -6.62
CA THR A 111 0.06 -6.61 -6.01
C THR A 111 -0.40 -5.38 -6.80
N HIS A 112 -1.08 -4.48 -6.10
CA HIS A 112 -1.59 -3.22 -6.64
C HIS A 112 -0.96 -2.06 -5.88
N TYR A 113 -0.57 -0.99 -6.57
CA TYR A 113 -0.09 0.23 -5.92
C TYR A 113 -0.96 1.41 -6.37
N TYR A 114 -1.75 1.94 -5.44
CA TYR A 114 -2.61 3.09 -5.63
C TYR A 114 -1.96 4.32 -5.00
N ILE A 115 -1.92 5.43 -5.73
CA ILE A 115 -1.14 6.64 -5.41
C ILE A 115 0.34 6.28 -5.33
N ALA A 116 0.93 6.12 -6.51
CA ALA A 116 2.34 5.74 -6.65
C ALA A 116 3.28 6.70 -5.93
N PRO A 117 4.39 6.20 -5.35
CA PRO A 117 5.42 7.07 -4.81
C PRO A 117 5.95 8.01 -5.89
N GLN A 118 6.17 9.28 -5.56
CA GLN A 118 6.71 10.28 -6.46
C GLN A 118 8.21 10.06 -6.73
N VAL A 119 8.53 8.90 -7.33
CA VAL A 119 9.93 8.48 -7.60
C VAL A 119 10.64 9.36 -8.62
N TRP A 120 9.87 10.00 -9.51
CA TRP A 120 10.36 10.98 -10.49
C TRP A 120 10.99 12.21 -9.83
N ALA A 121 10.53 12.61 -8.65
CA ALA A 121 11.03 13.79 -7.95
C ALA A 121 12.37 13.56 -7.23
N SER A 122 12.63 12.35 -6.71
CA SER A 122 13.77 12.17 -5.81
C SER A 122 14.51 10.83 -5.91
N ARG A 123 13.90 9.78 -6.45
CA ARG A 123 14.47 8.42 -6.38
C ARG A 123 14.16 7.55 -7.62
N PRO A 124 14.65 7.92 -8.80
CA PRO A 124 14.34 7.20 -10.06
C PRO A 124 14.73 5.72 -10.03
N LYS A 125 15.79 5.34 -9.28
CA LYS A 125 16.18 3.92 -9.11
C LYS A 125 15.09 3.04 -8.47
N ARG A 126 14.09 3.63 -7.80
CA ARG A 126 12.94 2.89 -7.25
C ARG A 126 11.96 2.41 -8.31
N VAL A 127 11.99 2.98 -9.53
CA VAL A 127 11.13 2.56 -10.64
C VAL A 127 11.31 1.08 -10.93
N GLU A 128 12.55 0.59 -11.00
CA GLU A 128 12.83 -0.83 -11.26
C GLU A 128 12.25 -1.73 -10.16
N LYS A 129 12.31 -1.27 -8.91
CA LYS A 129 11.72 -2.01 -7.80
C LYS A 129 10.20 -2.06 -7.89
N ILE A 130 9.54 -0.95 -8.25
CA ILE A 130 8.09 -0.91 -8.47
C ILE A 130 7.75 -1.86 -9.61
N LYS A 131 8.40 -1.73 -10.75
CA LYS A 131 8.18 -2.55 -11.94
C LYS A 131 8.32 -4.06 -11.67
N SER A 132 9.29 -4.46 -10.85
CA SER A 132 9.52 -5.87 -10.52
C SER A 132 8.57 -6.44 -9.49
N SER A 133 7.96 -5.60 -8.62
CA SER A 133 7.20 -6.04 -7.45
C SER A 133 5.73 -5.64 -7.44
N VAL A 134 5.27 -4.87 -8.43
CA VAL A 134 3.89 -4.38 -8.51
C VAL A 134 3.28 -4.82 -9.85
N ASP A 135 2.16 -5.54 -9.80
CA ASP A 135 1.46 -6.00 -11.00
C ASP A 135 0.66 -4.86 -11.64
N HIS A 136 0.01 -4.04 -10.81
CA HIS A 136 -0.85 -2.94 -11.26
C HIS A 136 -0.51 -1.64 -10.53
N LEU A 137 -0.01 -0.65 -11.27
CA LEU A 137 0.34 0.66 -10.75
C LEU A 137 -0.71 1.69 -11.18
N TYR A 138 -1.27 2.41 -10.22
CA TYR A 138 -2.24 3.48 -10.44
C TYR A 138 -1.63 4.82 -10.06
N VAL A 139 -1.61 5.74 -11.01
CA VAL A 139 -0.98 7.06 -10.90
C VAL A 139 -2.02 8.16 -10.99
N THR A 140 -1.77 9.27 -10.30
CA THR A 140 -2.73 10.37 -10.14
C THR A 140 -2.31 11.67 -10.85
N LEU A 141 -1.05 11.80 -11.25
CA LEU A 141 -0.57 12.98 -11.95
C LEU A 141 -0.50 12.74 -13.46
N PRO A 142 -0.94 13.70 -14.30
CA PRO A 142 -1.13 13.46 -15.73
C PRO A 142 0.17 13.17 -16.50
N PHE A 143 1.33 13.57 -15.98
CA PHE A 143 2.63 13.32 -16.61
C PHE A 143 3.27 11.99 -16.19
N GLU A 144 2.79 11.33 -15.13
CA GLU A 144 3.39 10.09 -14.62
C GLU A 144 3.33 8.94 -15.64
N PRO A 145 2.26 8.74 -16.44
CA PRO A 145 2.27 7.73 -17.47
C PRO A 145 3.44 7.85 -18.44
N ASP A 146 3.75 9.06 -18.88
CA ASP A 146 4.86 9.29 -19.81
C ASP A 146 6.23 9.10 -19.14
N PHE A 147 6.34 9.43 -17.86
CA PHE A 147 7.53 9.12 -17.07
C PHE A 147 7.77 7.61 -17.00
N TYR A 148 6.76 6.83 -16.61
CA TYR A 148 6.90 5.37 -16.49
C TYR A 148 7.09 4.65 -17.83
N LYS A 149 6.51 5.15 -18.94
CA LYS A 149 6.75 4.62 -20.28
C LYS A 149 8.23 4.65 -20.69
N LYS A 150 8.98 5.71 -20.30
CA LYS A 150 10.43 5.78 -20.52
C LYS A 150 11.21 4.68 -19.83
N HIS A 151 10.63 4.05 -18.80
CA HIS A 151 11.16 2.91 -18.09
C HIS A 151 10.53 1.59 -18.53
N HIS A 152 9.85 1.55 -19.68
CA HIS A 152 9.15 0.36 -20.20
C HIS A 152 8.12 -0.23 -19.20
N TYR A 153 7.37 0.65 -18.53
CA TYR A 153 6.30 0.29 -17.62
C TYR A 153 5.07 1.18 -17.88
N SER A 154 3.89 0.55 -17.95
CA SER A 154 2.64 1.26 -18.29
C SER A 154 1.69 1.28 -17.09
N PRO A 155 1.65 2.35 -16.31
CA PRO A 155 0.69 2.50 -15.23
C PRO A 155 -0.69 2.88 -15.77
N THR A 156 -1.71 2.72 -14.94
CA THR A 156 -3.07 3.21 -15.18
C THR A 156 -3.22 4.60 -14.57
N PHE A 157 -3.60 5.59 -15.37
CA PHE A 157 -3.93 6.93 -14.88
C PHE A 157 -5.36 6.92 -14.32
N VAL A 158 -5.54 7.42 -13.08
CA VAL A 158 -6.81 7.38 -12.33
C VAL A 158 -7.18 8.71 -11.67
N GLY A 159 -6.38 9.74 -11.87
CA GLY A 159 -6.61 11.05 -11.25
C GLY A 159 -7.06 12.11 -12.22
#